data_798faa985093625564ff49a2a56f3e71
#
_entry.id   798faa985093625564ff49a2a56f3e71
#
_cell.length_a   1.000
_cell.length_b   1.000
_cell.length_c   1.000
_cell.angle_alpha   90.00
_cell.angle_beta   90.00
_cell.angle_gamma   90.00
#
_symmetry.space_group_name_H-M   'P 1'
#
loop_
_entity.id
_entity.type
_entity.pdbx_description
1 polymer ?
#
loop_
_entity_poly.entity_id
_entity_poly.type
_entity_poly.pdbx_seq_one_letter_code
_entity_poly.pdbx_strand_id
1 'polypeptide(L)'
;MADRVLPGPLEASTHFKEAVCVNVRKIYDSCKDKDCVEDLHFYPTQASQAYIDSACSVRPRSAELLGIDIDVEEVGFNRGYYTVDCKYFYKIKGVTFPGGHEITGLCLFDKRVMLFGSDANAKVFWSDGCTCPMGAASALPTAVCEAVDPIILSMKLCDTACKDRGCNCNGDPKEVQTCVDTFVPSCIRDAFEDDIYLDAAQHQVYVTLGQFSIIRLERETQLVMPVYDYCMPEKECAGGAENDPCALFSNIPFPVDEFFPPDQVSLPGDYRSALGSIG
;
A
#
# COMPACT_ATOMS: atom_id res chain seq x y z
N MET A 1 5.01 -3.05 29.96
CA MET A 1 5.28 -3.69 28.67
C MET A 1 4.36 -4.90 28.62
N ALA A 2 3.38 -4.92 27.74
CA ALA A 2 2.58 -6.11 27.52
C ALA A 2 3.48 -7.14 26.82
N ASP A 3 3.53 -8.37 27.34
CA ASP A 3 4.26 -9.46 26.70
C ASP A 3 3.65 -9.70 25.32
N ARG A 4 4.47 -9.54 24.28
CA ARG A 4 4.08 -9.82 22.89
C ARG A 4 3.86 -11.34 22.74
N VAL A 5 2.64 -11.73 22.36
CA VAL A 5 2.35 -13.10 22.02
C VAL A 5 2.83 -13.37 20.60
N LEU A 6 3.78 -14.29 20.44
CA LEU A 6 4.29 -14.70 19.13
C LEU A 6 3.49 -15.91 18.62
N PRO A 7 3.26 -16.01 17.29
CA PRO A 7 2.66 -17.21 16.71
C PRO A 7 3.53 -18.43 16.93
N GLY A 8 2.97 -19.51 17.42
CA GLY A 8 3.70 -20.75 17.68
C GLY A 8 2.82 -21.83 18.29
N PRO A 9 3.34 -23.04 18.50
CA PRO A 9 2.61 -24.10 19.18
C PRO A 9 2.35 -23.71 20.63
N LEU A 10 1.11 -23.89 21.09
CA LEU A 10 0.69 -23.64 22.47
C LEU A 10 1.01 -24.83 23.36
N GLU A 11 1.51 -24.57 24.57
CA GLU A 11 1.61 -25.60 25.60
C GLU A 11 0.20 -25.98 26.13
N ALA A 12 -0.02 -27.26 26.42
CA ALA A 12 -1.32 -27.87 26.65
C ALA A 12 -2.04 -27.48 27.97
N SER A 13 -1.73 -26.34 28.58
CA SER A 13 -2.23 -25.94 29.90
C SER A 13 -3.41 -24.98 29.92
N THR A 14 -3.96 -24.60 28.78
CA THR A 14 -5.10 -23.66 28.70
C THR A 14 -6.44 -24.41 28.68
N HIS A 15 -7.26 -24.25 29.73
CA HIS A 15 -8.59 -24.74 29.77
C HIS A 15 -9.51 -23.99 28.82
N PHE A 16 -9.83 -24.61 27.67
CA PHE A 16 -10.86 -24.10 26.76
C PHE A 16 -12.23 -24.55 27.25
N LYS A 17 -13.20 -23.64 27.35
CA LYS A 17 -14.59 -23.99 27.73
C LYS A 17 -15.37 -24.57 26.56
N GLU A 18 -15.08 -24.18 25.35
CA GLU A 18 -15.71 -24.64 24.12
C GLU A 18 -14.75 -24.49 22.94
N ALA A 19 -14.79 -25.46 22.02
CA ALA A 19 -14.03 -25.42 20.76
C ALA A 19 -14.99 -25.40 19.58
N VAL A 20 -14.96 -24.36 18.78
CA VAL A 20 -15.79 -24.24 17.58
C VAL A 20 -14.90 -24.19 16.32
N CYS A 21 -15.39 -24.82 15.24
CA CYS A 21 -14.76 -24.67 13.94
C CYS A 21 -15.18 -23.35 13.35
N VAL A 22 -14.19 -22.54 12.99
CA VAL A 22 -14.39 -21.27 12.31
C VAL A 22 -13.73 -21.31 10.93
N ASN A 23 -14.39 -20.74 9.94
CA ASN A 23 -13.79 -20.51 8.64
C ASN A 23 -13.11 -19.14 8.68
N VAL A 24 -11.79 -19.12 8.48
CA VAL A 24 -10.98 -17.93 8.61
C VAL A 24 -9.99 -17.81 7.45
N ARG A 25 -9.55 -16.60 7.16
CA ARG A 25 -8.42 -16.37 6.29
C ARG A 25 -7.14 -16.46 7.09
N LYS A 26 -6.41 -17.54 6.90
CA LYS A 26 -5.11 -17.74 7.55
C LYS A 26 -4.04 -16.99 6.77
N ILE A 27 -3.26 -16.17 7.48
CA ILE A 27 -2.06 -15.54 6.96
C ILE A 27 -0.94 -16.58 6.90
N TYR A 28 -0.36 -16.76 5.71
CA TYR A 28 0.77 -17.68 5.49
C TYR A 28 2.10 -16.98 5.60
N ASP A 29 2.21 -15.79 5.02
CA ASP A 29 3.38 -14.93 5.16
C ASP A 29 2.94 -13.47 5.07
N SER A 30 3.74 -12.58 5.65
CA SER A 30 3.48 -11.14 5.62
C SER A 30 4.78 -10.38 5.77
N CYS A 31 4.84 -9.21 5.16
CA CYS A 31 5.93 -8.28 5.35
C CYS A 31 5.40 -6.88 5.59
N LYS A 32 6.11 -6.10 6.38
CA LYS A 32 5.91 -4.66 6.54
C LYS A 32 7.03 -3.93 5.84
N ASP A 33 6.70 -2.82 5.21
CA ASP A 33 7.70 -2.01 4.53
C ASP A 33 7.56 -0.53 4.83
N LYS A 34 8.65 0.15 4.56
CA LYS A 34 8.87 1.55 4.74
C LYS A 34 9.62 2.05 3.51
N ASP A 35 8.87 2.24 2.44
CA ASP A 35 9.41 2.66 1.15
C ASP A 35 9.68 4.16 1.16
N CYS A 36 10.89 4.54 0.79
CA CYS A 36 11.19 5.89 0.35
C CYS A 36 11.32 5.88 -1.17
N VAL A 37 10.33 6.44 -1.84
CA VAL A 37 10.26 6.43 -3.30
C VAL A 37 10.67 7.79 -3.80
N GLU A 38 11.87 7.84 -4.39
CA GLU A 38 12.45 9.08 -4.90
C GLU A 38 12.01 9.38 -6.32
N ASP A 39 11.87 10.67 -6.59
CA ASP A 39 11.67 11.24 -7.92
C ASP A 39 10.57 10.57 -8.76
N LEU A 40 9.42 10.27 -8.13
CA LEU A 40 8.22 9.86 -8.83
C LEU A 40 7.77 10.95 -9.78
N HIS A 41 7.46 10.57 -11.01
CA HIS A 41 6.90 11.50 -11.98
C HIS A 41 5.50 11.94 -11.55
N PHE A 42 5.29 13.25 -11.52
CA PHE A 42 4.00 13.85 -11.23
C PHE A 42 3.28 14.15 -12.55
N TYR A 43 2.15 13.49 -12.79
CA TYR A 43 1.27 13.70 -13.92
C TYR A 43 0.18 14.72 -13.53
N PRO A 44 0.32 15.99 -13.88
CA PRO A 44 -0.63 17.03 -13.48
C PRO A 44 -1.96 16.89 -14.23
N THR A 45 -2.99 17.56 -13.74
CA THR A 45 -4.18 17.82 -14.55
C THR A 45 -3.86 18.87 -15.61
N GLN A 46 -4.68 18.98 -16.67
CA GLN A 46 -4.46 19.95 -17.75
C GLN A 46 -4.39 21.39 -17.23
N ALA A 47 -5.29 21.78 -16.33
CA ALA A 47 -5.27 23.08 -15.69
C ALA A 47 -3.98 23.29 -14.86
N SER A 48 -3.53 22.26 -14.15
CA SER A 48 -2.33 22.33 -13.31
C SER A 48 -1.04 22.48 -14.14
N GLN A 49 -0.97 21.85 -15.33
CA GLN A 49 0.20 21.98 -16.22
C GLN A 49 0.42 23.42 -16.66
N ALA A 50 -0.65 24.15 -16.97
CA ALA A 50 -0.55 25.56 -17.35
C ALA A 50 0.08 26.45 -16.24
N TYR A 51 -0.19 26.14 -14.98
CA TYR A 51 0.47 26.81 -13.84
C TYR A 51 1.92 26.36 -13.65
N ILE A 52 2.22 25.09 -13.88
CA ILE A 52 3.58 24.54 -13.78
C ILE A 52 4.49 25.18 -14.83
N ASP A 53 4.02 25.36 -16.07
CA ASP A 53 4.80 25.95 -17.15
C ASP A 53 5.23 27.40 -16.88
N SER A 54 4.48 28.11 -16.05
CA SER A 54 4.80 29.48 -15.63
C SER A 54 5.53 29.59 -14.29
N ALA A 55 5.73 28.46 -13.58
CA ALA A 55 6.29 28.43 -12.24
C ALA A 55 7.82 28.44 -12.25
N CYS A 56 8.41 29.07 -11.23
CA CYS A 56 9.85 28.99 -10.95
C CYS A 56 10.16 27.90 -9.90
N SER A 57 9.19 27.54 -9.08
CA SER A 57 9.32 26.48 -8.08
C SER A 57 7.95 25.95 -7.65
N VAL A 58 7.96 24.76 -7.04
CA VAL A 58 6.77 24.09 -6.51
C VAL A 58 7.01 23.69 -5.05
N ARG A 59 5.94 23.67 -4.26
CA ARG A 59 5.97 23.19 -2.85
C ARG A 59 4.89 22.16 -2.63
N PRO A 60 5.17 21.08 -1.89
CA PRO A 60 4.18 20.08 -1.56
C PRO A 60 3.13 20.63 -0.60
N ARG A 61 1.90 20.10 -0.69
CA ARG A 61 0.78 20.43 0.21
C ARG A 61 0.20 19.19 0.87
N SER A 62 -0.26 18.22 0.08
CA SER A 62 -0.84 16.98 0.60
C SER A 62 -0.66 15.84 -0.40
N ALA A 63 -0.64 14.62 0.12
CA ALA A 63 -0.70 13.39 -0.64
C ALA A 63 -1.80 12.50 -0.08
N GLU A 64 -2.48 11.81 -0.97
CA GLU A 64 -3.56 10.88 -0.67
C GLU A 64 -3.37 9.61 -1.49
N LEU A 65 -3.52 8.45 -0.86
CA LEU A 65 -3.51 7.15 -1.54
C LEU A 65 -4.92 6.87 -2.08
N LEU A 66 -5.09 6.94 -3.40
CA LEU A 66 -6.39 6.68 -4.04
C LEU A 66 -6.74 5.20 -4.10
N GLY A 67 -5.73 4.34 -4.27
CA GLY A 67 -5.93 2.91 -4.39
C GLY A 67 -4.65 2.15 -4.70
N ILE A 68 -4.75 0.82 -4.62
CA ILE A 68 -3.67 -0.11 -4.94
C ILE A 68 -4.24 -1.20 -5.84
N ASP A 69 -3.64 -1.40 -7.01
CA ASP A 69 -3.90 -2.57 -7.84
C ASP A 69 -2.91 -3.68 -7.47
N ILE A 70 -3.43 -4.90 -7.27
CA ILE A 70 -2.63 -6.01 -6.73
C ILE A 70 -2.78 -7.20 -7.66
N ASP A 71 -1.65 -7.69 -8.15
CA ASP A 71 -1.56 -8.94 -8.91
C ASP A 71 -0.70 -9.98 -8.18
N VAL A 72 -1.06 -11.27 -8.34
CA VAL A 72 -0.38 -12.39 -7.69
C VAL A 72 -0.01 -13.44 -8.71
N GLU A 73 1.29 -13.70 -8.83
CA GLU A 73 1.83 -14.69 -9.76
C GLU A 73 2.60 -15.80 -9.01
N GLU A 74 2.45 -17.05 -9.46
CA GLU A 74 3.22 -18.18 -8.92
C GLU A 74 4.67 -18.12 -9.38
N VAL A 75 5.61 -18.36 -8.46
CA VAL A 75 7.04 -18.46 -8.78
C VAL A 75 7.35 -19.87 -9.27
N GLY A 76 7.47 -20.05 -10.58
CA GLY A 76 7.58 -21.37 -11.23
C GLY A 76 8.75 -22.26 -10.79
N PHE A 77 9.82 -21.69 -10.22
CA PHE A 77 10.98 -22.43 -9.73
C PHE A 77 10.97 -22.64 -8.21
N ASN A 78 10.02 -22.06 -7.47
CA ASN A 78 9.95 -22.15 -6.01
C ASN A 78 8.49 -22.37 -5.56
N ARG A 79 8.11 -23.65 -5.43
CA ARG A 79 6.72 -24.04 -5.12
C ARG A 79 6.25 -23.44 -3.80
N GLY A 80 5.02 -22.92 -3.82
CA GLY A 80 4.38 -22.28 -2.68
C GLY A 80 4.82 -20.84 -2.43
N TYR A 81 5.70 -20.29 -3.26
CA TYR A 81 6.06 -18.88 -3.25
C TYR A 81 5.36 -18.15 -4.39
N TYR A 82 4.99 -16.92 -4.11
CA TYR A 82 4.26 -16.05 -5.04
C TYR A 82 4.90 -14.66 -5.06
N THR A 83 4.97 -14.08 -6.24
CA THR A 83 5.21 -12.64 -6.37
C THR A 83 3.90 -11.89 -6.20
N VAL A 84 3.95 -10.80 -5.45
CA VAL A 84 2.84 -9.87 -5.28
C VAL A 84 3.29 -8.54 -5.86
N ASP A 85 2.66 -8.14 -6.94
CA ASP A 85 2.87 -6.86 -7.59
C ASP A 85 1.82 -5.87 -7.12
N CYS A 86 2.23 -4.80 -6.50
CA CYS A 86 1.38 -3.75 -5.99
C CYS A 86 1.64 -2.46 -6.76
N LYS A 87 0.63 -1.93 -7.43
CA LYS A 87 0.68 -0.63 -8.10
C LYS A 87 -0.11 0.39 -7.29
N TYR A 88 0.57 1.37 -6.74
CA TYR A 88 0.00 2.43 -5.92
C TYR A 88 -0.35 3.64 -6.77
N PHE A 89 -1.51 4.25 -6.51
CA PHE A 89 -1.99 5.45 -7.17
C PHE A 89 -2.16 6.57 -6.15
N TYR A 90 -1.38 7.64 -6.31
CA TYR A 90 -1.38 8.75 -5.37
C TYR A 90 -1.93 10.02 -6.01
N LYS A 91 -2.85 10.70 -5.32
CA LYS A 91 -3.25 12.08 -5.64
C LYS A 91 -2.38 13.03 -4.84
N ILE A 92 -1.58 13.81 -5.54
CA ILE A 92 -0.67 14.77 -4.95
C ILE A 92 -1.17 16.18 -5.22
N LYS A 93 -1.14 17.03 -4.20
CA LYS A 93 -1.41 18.45 -4.30
C LYS A 93 -0.17 19.24 -3.94
N GLY A 94 0.08 20.30 -4.71
CA GLY A 94 1.16 21.23 -4.48
C GLY A 94 0.74 22.68 -4.74
N VAL A 95 1.67 23.59 -4.56
CA VAL A 95 1.48 25.03 -4.84
C VAL A 95 2.65 25.57 -5.63
N THR A 96 2.37 26.30 -6.70
CA THR A 96 3.37 26.94 -7.55
C THR A 96 3.82 28.29 -6.97
N PHE A 97 5.05 28.70 -7.30
CA PHE A 97 5.59 30.02 -7.00
C PHE A 97 6.30 30.59 -8.23
N PRO A 98 6.08 31.88 -8.59
CA PRO A 98 5.15 32.84 -8.04
C PRO A 98 3.68 32.53 -8.41
N GLY A 99 2.72 33.15 -7.76
CA GLY A 99 1.29 33.04 -8.06
C GLY A 99 0.48 32.26 -7.02
N GLY A 100 1.07 31.29 -6.33
CA GLY A 100 0.40 30.55 -5.27
C GLY A 100 -0.78 29.66 -5.76
N HIS A 101 -0.74 29.24 -7.05
CA HIS A 101 -1.78 28.40 -7.62
C HIS A 101 -1.66 26.97 -7.13
N GLU A 102 -2.77 26.38 -6.72
CA GLU A 102 -2.84 24.97 -6.37
C GLU A 102 -2.73 24.12 -7.64
N ILE A 103 -1.89 23.09 -7.56
CA ILE A 103 -1.70 22.10 -8.62
C ILE A 103 -2.06 20.73 -8.08
N THR A 104 -2.72 19.93 -8.89
CA THR A 104 -3.13 18.56 -8.58
C THR A 104 -2.66 17.62 -9.67
N GLY A 105 -2.22 16.43 -9.30
CA GLY A 105 -1.79 15.41 -10.25
C GLY A 105 -1.67 14.04 -9.62
N LEU A 106 -1.41 13.06 -10.50
CA LEU A 106 -1.25 11.64 -10.20
C LEU A 106 0.23 11.29 -10.09
N CYS A 107 0.61 10.47 -9.12
CA CYS A 107 1.88 9.76 -9.10
C CYS A 107 1.61 8.24 -9.00
N LEU A 108 2.50 7.45 -9.60
CA LEU A 108 2.43 6.00 -9.66
C LEU A 108 3.68 5.41 -9.02
N PHE A 109 3.50 4.32 -8.26
CA PHE A 109 4.60 3.55 -7.71
C PHE A 109 4.32 2.06 -7.85
N ASP A 110 5.25 1.32 -8.42
CA ASP A 110 5.19 -0.13 -8.58
C ASP A 110 6.12 -0.80 -7.57
N LYS A 111 5.58 -1.78 -6.84
CA LYS A 111 6.31 -2.56 -5.86
C LYS A 111 6.08 -4.04 -6.08
N ARG A 112 7.17 -4.81 -6.06
CA ARG A 112 7.13 -6.27 -6.13
C ARG A 112 7.73 -6.88 -4.89
N VAL A 113 7.00 -7.80 -4.26
CA VAL A 113 7.48 -8.59 -3.11
C VAL A 113 7.27 -10.07 -3.37
N MET A 114 8.07 -10.92 -2.72
CA MET A 114 7.92 -12.37 -2.76
C MET A 114 7.54 -12.89 -1.38
N LEU A 115 6.40 -13.59 -1.31
CA LEU A 115 5.87 -14.15 -0.07
C LEU A 115 5.53 -15.63 -0.23
N PHE A 116 5.54 -16.36 0.88
CA PHE A 116 5.12 -17.75 0.93
C PHE A 116 3.60 -17.83 1.12
N GLY A 117 2.90 -18.45 0.16
CA GLY A 117 1.44 -18.60 0.18
C GLY A 117 0.96 -20.05 0.20
N SER A 118 1.89 -21.02 0.43
CA SER A 118 1.66 -22.46 0.38
C SER A 118 1.19 -22.97 -1.00
N ASP A 119 1.40 -24.22 -1.24
CA ASP A 119 0.98 -24.91 -2.48
C ASP A 119 -0.36 -25.62 -2.20
N ALA A 120 -1.46 -25.05 -2.68
CA ALA A 120 -2.79 -25.62 -2.53
C ALA A 120 -3.48 -25.69 -3.89
N ASN A 121 -3.91 -26.90 -4.25
CA ASN A 121 -4.55 -27.18 -5.55
C ASN A 121 -6.08 -27.38 -5.43
N ALA A 122 -6.67 -27.11 -4.26
CA ALA A 122 -8.11 -27.25 -4.07
C ALA A 122 -8.86 -26.14 -4.80
N LYS A 123 -9.82 -26.53 -5.64
CA LYS A 123 -10.77 -25.61 -6.27
C LYS A 123 -11.99 -25.47 -5.36
N VAL A 124 -12.43 -24.22 -5.12
CA VAL A 124 -13.60 -23.93 -4.29
C VAL A 124 -14.76 -23.53 -5.19
N PHE A 125 -15.93 -24.14 -4.94
CA PHE A 125 -17.17 -23.84 -5.64
C PHE A 125 -18.23 -23.46 -4.60
N TRP A 126 -19.04 -22.46 -4.90
CA TRP A 126 -20.13 -22.00 -4.04
C TRP A 126 -21.49 -22.29 -4.67
N SER A 127 -22.49 -22.63 -3.84
CA SER A 127 -23.85 -22.94 -4.31
C SER A 127 -24.61 -21.71 -4.85
N ASP A 128 -24.21 -20.52 -4.47
CA ASP A 128 -24.75 -19.23 -4.88
C ASP A 128 -24.01 -18.62 -6.07
N GLY A 129 -22.95 -19.27 -6.51
CA GLY A 129 -22.14 -18.88 -7.67
C GLY A 129 -22.80 -19.25 -9.00
N CYS A 130 -22.66 -18.39 -10.00
CA CYS A 130 -23.03 -18.70 -11.37
C CYS A 130 -22.27 -19.95 -11.85
N THR A 131 -23.00 -20.95 -12.36
CA THR A 131 -22.48 -22.25 -12.83
C THR A 131 -21.67 -22.15 -14.14
N CYS A 132 -21.08 -21.00 -14.45
CA CYS A 132 -20.18 -20.87 -15.57
C CYS A 132 -18.84 -21.56 -15.28
N PRO A 133 -18.26 -22.31 -16.23
CA PRO A 133 -16.97 -22.97 -16.07
C PRO A 133 -15.80 -22.02 -15.74
N MET A 134 -16.04 -20.71 -15.84
CA MET A 134 -15.08 -19.63 -15.51
C MET A 134 -15.13 -19.18 -14.05
N GLY A 135 -16.02 -19.72 -13.21
CA GLY A 135 -16.20 -19.34 -11.80
C GLY A 135 -15.45 -20.23 -10.79
N ALA A 136 -14.48 -21.03 -11.22
CA ALA A 136 -13.58 -21.67 -10.29
C ALA A 136 -12.68 -20.57 -9.68
N ALA A 137 -12.80 -20.35 -8.38
CA ALA A 137 -11.84 -19.49 -7.70
C ALA A 137 -10.42 -19.97 -8.00
N SER A 138 -9.56 -19.06 -8.32
CA SER A 138 -8.14 -19.34 -8.53
C SER A 138 -7.59 -20.08 -7.31
N ALA A 139 -6.75 -21.10 -7.56
CA ALA A 139 -6.01 -21.76 -6.49
C ALA A 139 -4.93 -20.85 -5.87
N LEU A 140 -4.74 -19.65 -6.42
CA LEU A 140 -3.82 -18.66 -5.90
C LEU A 140 -4.24 -18.16 -4.50
N PRO A 141 -3.29 -17.84 -3.63
CA PRO A 141 -3.59 -17.15 -2.38
C PRO A 141 -4.15 -15.75 -2.67
N THR A 142 -4.90 -15.20 -1.73
CA THR A 142 -5.35 -13.81 -1.79
C THR A 142 -4.25 -12.92 -1.21
N ALA A 143 -3.79 -11.95 -1.98
CA ALA A 143 -2.92 -10.91 -1.46
C ALA A 143 -3.76 -9.76 -0.89
N VAL A 144 -3.32 -9.25 0.25
CA VAL A 144 -3.89 -8.08 0.91
C VAL A 144 -2.77 -7.10 1.17
N CYS A 145 -2.94 -5.86 0.74
CA CYS A 145 -2.04 -4.75 1.03
C CYS A 145 -2.78 -3.71 1.89
N GLU A 146 -2.27 -3.46 3.08
CA GLU A 146 -2.70 -2.39 3.96
C GLU A 146 -1.67 -1.26 3.86
N ALA A 147 -2.13 -0.04 3.65
CA ALA A 147 -1.27 1.11 3.52
C ALA A 147 -1.94 2.36 4.09
N VAL A 148 -1.14 3.29 4.60
CA VAL A 148 -1.61 4.60 5.04
C VAL A 148 -1.29 5.65 3.98
N ASP A 149 -1.90 6.83 4.08
CA ASP A 149 -1.57 7.93 3.18
C ASP A 149 -0.07 8.25 3.24
N PRO A 150 0.57 8.52 2.09
CA PRO A 150 2.00 8.74 2.02
C PRO A 150 2.40 10.09 2.61
N ILE A 151 3.64 10.16 3.07
CA ILE A 151 4.27 11.41 3.52
C ILE A 151 5.06 12.00 2.35
N ILE A 152 4.78 13.25 1.98
CA ILE A 152 5.58 13.95 0.98
C ILE A 152 6.88 14.44 1.62
N LEU A 153 8.00 13.95 1.10
CA LEU A 153 9.34 14.33 1.57
C LEU A 153 9.92 15.50 0.78
N SER A 154 9.71 15.52 -0.54
CA SER A 154 10.14 16.61 -1.39
C SER A 154 9.29 16.72 -2.67
N MET A 155 9.32 17.90 -3.29
CA MET A 155 8.71 18.16 -4.60
C MET A 155 9.65 19.10 -5.38
N LYS A 156 10.02 18.71 -6.60
CA LYS A 156 11.01 19.41 -7.40
C LYS A 156 10.43 19.77 -8.77
N LEU A 157 10.72 20.95 -9.25
CA LEU A 157 10.44 21.39 -10.63
C LEU A 157 11.71 21.22 -11.43
N CYS A 158 11.63 20.55 -12.57
CA CYS A 158 12.74 20.33 -13.51
C CYS A 158 12.39 20.83 -14.90
N ASP A 159 13.34 21.54 -15.54
CA ASP A 159 13.24 21.90 -16.94
C ASP A 159 13.70 20.74 -17.82
N THR A 160 12.90 20.36 -18.80
CA THR A 160 13.22 19.25 -19.74
C THR A 160 14.47 19.57 -20.56
N ALA A 161 14.79 20.86 -20.74
CA ALA A 161 16.01 21.33 -21.44
C ALA A 161 17.30 21.14 -20.62
N CYS A 162 17.23 20.83 -19.33
CA CYS A 162 18.37 20.67 -18.42
C CYS A 162 18.94 19.25 -18.33
N LYS A 163 18.76 18.41 -19.34
CA LYS A 163 19.31 17.02 -19.37
C LYS A 163 20.84 16.97 -19.20
N ASP A 164 21.56 18.10 -19.35
CA ASP A 164 23.03 18.15 -19.31
C ASP A 164 23.62 18.53 -17.94
N ARG A 165 22.81 18.77 -16.88
CA ARG A 165 23.32 19.25 -15.58
C ARG A 165 23.04 18.31 -14.40
N GLY A 166 23.15 16.99 -14.60
CA GLY A 166 23.21 16.05 -13.46
C GLY A 166 21.87 15.79 -12.74
N CYS A 167 20.74 16.20 -13.28
CA CYS A 167 19.44 15.69 -12.88
C CYS A 167 19.27 14.31 -13.50
N ASN A 168 19.30 13.27 -12.67
CA ASN A 168 19.18 11.89 -13.12
C ASN A 168 17.70 11.55 -13.42
N CYS A 169 17.11 12.26 -14.40
CA CYS A 169 15.75 12.03 -14.86
C CYS A 169 15.78 10.91 -15.91
N ASN A 170 15.86 9.66 -15.47
CA ASN A 170 15.86 8.48 -16.33
C ASN A 170 14.43 8.08 -16.67
N GLY A 171 13.83 8.65 -17.67
CA GLY A 171 12.58 8.20 -18.27
C GLY A 171 12.46 8.74 -19.69
N ASP A 172 12.36 7.85 -20.68
CA ASP A 172 12.07 8.25 -22.05
C ASP A 172 10.58 8.67 -22.13
N PRO A 173 10.25 9.94 -22.48
CA PRO A 173 8.87 10.45 -22.42
C PRO A 173 7.88 9.63 -23.26
N LYS A 174 8.37 8.93 -24.28
CA LYS A 174 7.52 8.15 -25.19
C LYS A 174 7.10 6.77 -24.64
N GLU A 175 7.92 6.13 -23.81
CA GLU A 175 7.54 4.84 -23.18
C GLU A 175 6.55 5.03 -22.03
N VAL A 176 6.67 6.13 -21.31
CA VAL A 176 5.82 6.43 -20.14
C VAL A 176 4.38 6.76 -20.58
N GLN A 177 4.20 7.45 -21.70
CA GLN A 177 2.90 7.91 -22.19
C GLN A 177 1.95 6.75 -22.56
N THR A 178 2.49 5.69 -23.19
CA THR A 178 1.69 4.52 -23.58
C THR A 178 1.26 3.69 -22.35
N CYS A 179 2.01 3.75 -21.27
CA CYS A 179 1.72 3.00 -20.05
C CYS A 179 0.58 3.62 -19.22
N VAL A 180 0.54 4.95 -19.07
CA VAL A 180 -0.45 5.60 -18.17
C VAL A 180 -1.88 5.48 -18.72
N ASP A 181 -2.08 5.65 -20.01
CA ASP A 181 -3.42 5.54 -20.64
C ASP A 181 -4.03 4.15 -20.54
N THR A 182 -3.21 3.11 -20.53
CA THR A 182 -3.66 1.71 -20.53
C THR A 182 -3.83 1.17 -19.11
N PHE A 183 -3.13 1.72 -18.10
CA PHE A 183 -3.01 1.11 -16.77
C PHE A 183 -3.67 1.89 -15.63
N VAL A 184 -4.21 3.10 -15.87
CA VAL A 184 -4.92 3.84 -14.81
C VAL A 184 -6.40 3.48 -14.84
N PRO A 185 -6.94 2.81 -13.79
CA PRO A 185 -8.36 2.49 -13.70
C PRO A 185 -9.24 3.74 -13.79
N SER A 186 -10.44 3.59 -14.35
CA SER A 186 -11.40 4.70 -14.48
C SER A 186 -11.74 5.32 -13.12
N CYS A 187 -11.90 4.50 -12.08
CA CYS A 187 -12.17 4.99 -10.72
C CYS A 187 -11.05 5.88 -10.16
N ILE A 188 -9.80 5.69 -10.59
CA ILE A 188 -8.68 6.56 -10.20
C ILE A 188 -8.76 7.88 -10.99
N ARG A 189 -9.09 7.83 -12.30
CA ARG A 189 -9.25 9.05 -13.10
C ARG A 189 -10.43 9.90 -12.60
N ASP A 190 -11.53 9.27 -12.21
CA ASP A 190 -12.73 9.95 -11.69
C ASP A 190 -12.47 10.69 -10.36
N ALA A 191 -11.35 10.41 -9.68
CA ALA A 191 -10.94 11.14 -8.49
C ALA A 191 -10.36 12.54 -8.79
N PHE A 192 -10.14 12.87 -10.06
CA PHE A 192 -9.63 14.16 -10.51
C PHE A 192 -10.76 14.97 -11.16
N GLU A 193 -10.74 16.28 -10.93
CA GLU A 193 -11.76 17.21 -11.48
C GLU A 193 -11.54 17.51 -12.97
N ASP A 194 -10.33 17.23 -13.49
CA ASP A 194 -9.89 17.53 -14.84
C ASP A 194 -9.01 16.38 -15.36
N ASP A 195 -8.88 16.27 -16.68
CA ASP A 195 -8.08 15.24 -17.32
C ASP A 195 -6.61 15.34 -16.95
N ILE A 196 -5.98 14.17 -16.78
CA ILE A 196 -4.54 14.08 -16.49
C ILE A 196 -3.76 14.39 -17.76
N TYR A 197 -2.79 15.32 -17.65
CA TYR A 197 -1.92 15.73 -18.75
C TYR A 197 -0.77 14.72 -18.91
N LEU A 198 -0.71 14.09 -20.07
CA LEU A 198 0.25 13.03 -20.38
C LEU A 198 1.26 13.43 -21.45
N ASP A 199 1.11 14.59 -22.08
CA ASP A 199 2.00 15.06 -23.14
C ASP A 199 3.36 15.49 -22.60
N ALA A 200 4.35 15.59 -23.50
CA ALA A 200 5.67 16.10 -23.16
C ALA A 200 5.60 17.58 -22.81
N ALA A 201 5.80 17.91 -21.54
CA ALA A 201 5.80 19.27 -21.04
C ALA A 201 7.22 19.86 -20.99
N GLN A 202 7.30 21.19 -21.06
CA GLN A 202 8.57 21.92 -20.91
C GLN A 202 9.08 21.85 -19.47
N HIS A 203 8.15 21.95 -18.49
CA HIS A 203 8.43 21.81 -17.08
C HIS A 203 7.78 20.52 -16.54
N GLN A 204 8.55 19.74 -15.82
CA GLN A 204 8.11 18.51 -15.19
C GLN A 204 8.30 18.59 -13.68
N VAL A 205 7.39 17.98 -12.95
CA VAL A 205 7.46 17.93 -11.48
C VAL A 205 7.75 16.49 -11.05
N TYR A 206 8.64 16.36 -10.07
CA TYR A 206 9.00 15.11 -9.44
C TYR A 206 8.74 15.18 -7.94
N VAL A 207 8.25 14.07 -7.38
CA VAL A 207 7.85 13.99 -5.98
C VAL A 207 8.57 12.82 -5.31
N THR A 208 9.10 13.03 -4.12
CA THR A 208 9.64 11.98 -3.26
C THR A 208 8.64 11.71 -2.13
N LEU A 209 8.25 10.45 -1.97
CA LEU A 209 7.25 10.02 -1.01
C LEU A 209 7.82 8.99 -0.04
N GLY A 210 7.37 9.04 1.22
CA GLY A 210 7.53 7.97 2.19
C GLY A 210 6.23 7.20 2.33
N GLN A 211 6.23 5.87 2.07
CA GLN A 211 5.06 5.01 2.14
C GLN A 211 5.26 3.91 3.19
N PHE A 212 4.28 3.74 4.08
CA PHE A 212 4.20 2.57 4.94
C PHE A 212 3.17 1.59 4.40
N SER A 213 3.53 0.31 4.36
CA SER A 213 2.62 -0.75 3.92
C SER A 213 2.86 -2.06 4.66
N ILE A 214 1.79 -2.87 4.74
CA ILE A 214 1.83 -4.28 5.17
C ILE A 214 1.23 -5.10 4.05
N ILE A 215 1.99 -6.05 3.53
CA ILE A 215 1.55 -6.96 2.48
C ILE A 215 1.53 -8.37 3.04
N ARG A 216 0.41 -9.10 2.85
CA ARG A 216 0.25 -10.47 3.33
C ARG A 216 -0.43 -11.35 2.30
N LEU A 217 -0.12 -12.65 2.36
CA LEU A 217 -0.81 -13.69 1.61
C LEU A 217 -1.72 -14.50 2.54
N GLU A 218 -2.97 -14.64 2.14
CA GLU A 218 -4.02 -15.31 2.90
C GLU A 218 -4.64 -16.45 2.09
N ARG A 219 -5.07 -17.50 2.80
CA ARG A 219 -5.96 -18.54 2.25
C ARG A 219 -7.06 -18.86 3.25
N GLU A 220 -8.23 -19.18 2.71
CA GLU A 220 -9.33 -19.69 3.54
C GLU A 220 -8.98 -21.07 4.12
N THR A 221 -9.23 -21.23 5.40
CA THR A 221 -9.02 -22.49 6.11
C THR A 221 -9.95 -22.59 7.31
N GLN A 222 -10.21 -23.82 7.75
CA GLN A 222 -11.00 -24.09 8.94
C GLN A 222 -10.06 -24.36 10.12
N LEU A 223 -10.16 -23.56 11.14
CA LEU A 223 -9.31 -23.65 12.33
C LEU A 223 -10.12 -23.59 13.61
N VAL A 224 -9.56 -24.21 14.65
CA VAL A 224 -9.98 -24.02 16.03
C VAL A 224 -8.93 -23.17 16.72
N MET A 225 -9.24 -21.94 17.12
CA MET A 225 -8.25 -20.98 17.61
C MET A 225 -8.68 -20.27 18.90
N PRO A 226 -7.74 -20.04 19.84
CA PRO A 226 -7.85 -18.96 20.82
C PRO A 226 -7.41 -17.63 20.19
N VAL A 227 -7.99 -16.52 20.62
CA VAL A 227 -7.56 -15.17 20.25
C VAL A 227 -6.88 -14.53 21.47
N TYR A 228 -5.66 -14.00 21.27
CA TYR A 228 -4.88 -13.34 22.33
C TYR A 228 -4.61 -11.86 22.06
N ASP A 229 -4.12 -11.52 20.85
CA ASP A 229 -3.68 -10.16 20.52
C ASP A 229 -3.57 -9.97 19.00
N TYR A 230 -3.31 -8.74 18.55
CA TYR A 230 -3.04 -8.43 17.14
C TYR A 230 -1.74 -9.05 16.66
N CYS A 231 -1.75 -9.56 15.43
CA CYS A 231 -0.57 -10.13 14.78
C CYS A 231 0.13 -9.06 13.94
N MET A 232 1.26 -8.54 14.44
CA MET A 232 2.11 -7.60 13.70
C MET A 232 3.19 -8.37 12.93
N PRO A 233 3.37 -8.12 11.62
CA PRO A 233 4.49 -8.68 10.87
C PRO A 233 5.83 -8.24 11.47
N GLU A 234 6.74 -9.18 11.69
CA GLU A 234 8.10 -8.88 12.14
C GLU A 234 9.08 -8.72 10.98
N LYS A 235 8.82 -9.43 9.89
CA LYS A 235 9.64 -9.41 8.68
C LYS A 235 9.46 -8.07 7.96
N GLU A 236 10.56 -7.40 7.69
CA GLU A 236 10.60 -6.24 6.80
C GLU A 236 10.75 -6.70 5.34
N CYS A 237 10.13 -5.99 4.40
CA CYS A 237 10.25 -6.32 2.99
C CYS A 237 11.69 -6.06 2.52
N ALA A 238 12.27 -7.00 1.78
CA ALA A 238 13.62 -6.82 1.24
C ALA A 238 13.57 -5.92 0.00
N GLY A 239 14.20 -4.76 0.08
CA GLY A 239 14.39 -3.85 -1.05
C GLY A 239 14.29 -2.39 -0.62
N GLY A 240 15.32 -1.62 -0.86
CA GLY A 240 15.36 -0.17 -0.67
C GLY A 240 16.80 0.33 -0.71
N ALA A 241 17.08 1.25 -1.63
CA ALA A 241 18.38 1.91 -1.72
C ALA A 241 18.39 3.15 -0.82
N GLU A 242 19.45 3.30 -0.03
CA GLU A 242 19.67 4.45 0.83
C GLU A 242 20.03 5.69 0.01
N ASN A 243 19.20 6.75 0.11
CA ASN A 243 19.61 8.10 -0.24
C ASN A 243 18.91 9.15 0.65
N ASP A 244 19.49 10.34 0.75
CA ASP A 244 19.39 11.32 1.81
C ASP A 244 17.97 11.77 2.32
N PRO A 245 16.91 11.98 1.51
CA PRO A 245 15.57 12.26 2.05
C PRO A 245 14.97 11.06 2.79
N CYS A 246 15.38 9.87 2.42
CA CYS A 246 14.93 8.62 3.02
C CYS A 246 15.55 8.37 4.40
N ALA A 247 16.73 8.93 4.67
CA ALA A 247 17.35 8.85 5.98
C ALA A 247 16.49 9.52 7.08
N LEU A 248 15.81 10.62 6.76
CA LEU A 248 14.85 11.26 7.67
C LEU A 248 13.62 10.39 7.89
N PHE A 249 13.07 9.82 6.82
CA PHE A 249 11.92 8.91 6.89
C PHE A 249 12.27 7.64 7.67
N SER A 250 13.51 7.13 7.56
CA SER A 250 13.93 5.95 8.31
C SER A 250 13.85 6.13 9.84
N ASN A 251 13.89 7.36 10.34
CA ASN A 251 13.77 7.64 11.78
C ASN A 251 12.30 7.75 12.26
N ILE A 252 11.32 7.79 11.37
CA ILE A 252 9.90 7.81 11.74
C ILE A 252 9.51 6.38 12.15
N PRO A 253 8.98 6.13 13.35
CA PRO A 253 8.54 4.80 13.76
C PRO A 253 7.37 4.33 12.87
N PHE A 254 7.28 3.02 12.66
CA PHE A 254 6.14 2.44 11.93
C PHE A 254 4.83 2.78 12.69
N PRO A 255 3.79 3.34 12.01
CA PRO A 255 2.58 3.85 12.67
C PRO A 255 1.62 2.69 13.03
N VAL A 256 1.97 1.90 14.04
CA VAL A 256 1.22 0.69 14.45
C VAL A 256 -0.26 0.97 14.68
N ASP A 257 -0.58 2.09 15.34
CA ASP A 257 -1.95 2.46 15.70
C ASP A 257 -2.84 2.79 14.49
N GLU A 258 -2.24 3.14 13.35
CA GLU A 258 -2.98 3.38 12.11
C GLU A 258 -3.43 2.06 11.45
N PHE A 259 -2.68 0.98 11.67
CA PHE A 259 -3.01 -0.35 11.14
C PHE A 259 -3.83 -1.17 12.14
N PHE A 260 -3.56 -1.01 13.42
CA PHE A 260 -4.20 -1.72 14.52
C PHE A 260 -4.68 -0.69 15.54
N PRO A 261 -5.85 -0.07 15.31
CA PRO A 261 -6.38 0.93 16.24
C PRO A 261 -6.47 0.31 17.62
N PRO A 262 -5.97 1.00 18.66
CA PRO A 262 -6.02 0.50 20.02
C PRO A 262 -7.48 0.26 20.40
N ASP A 263 -7.77 -0.87 21.04
CA ASP A 263 -9.07 -1.15 21.64
C ASP A 263 -9.36 -0.13 22.73
N GLN A 264 -9.82 1.05 22.35
CA GLN A 264 -10.38 2.03 23.26
C GLN A 264 -11.80 1.59 23.67
N VAL A 265 -11.90 0.44 24.29
CA VAL A 265 -12.96 0.24 25.22
C VAL A 265 -12.38 0.52 26.61
N SER A 266 -12.14 1.79 26.91
CA SER A 266 -12.34 2.22 28.29
C SER A 266 -13.83 2.07 28.55
N LEU A 267 -14.23 0.88 29.02
CA LEU A 267 -15.55 0.68 29.58
C LEU A 267 -15.75 1.81 30.59
N PRO A 268 -16.83 2.61 30.49
CA PRO A 268 -17.16 3.60 31.52
C PRO A 268 -17.05 2.89 32.87
N GLY A 269 -16.43 3.55 33.87
CA GLY A 269 -16.13 2.94 35.17
C GLY A 269 -17.31 2.25 35.86
N ASP A 270 -18.55 2.55 35.45
CA ASP A 270 -19.79 1.96 35.93
C ASP A 270 -20.04 0.51 35.46
N TYR A 271 -19.42 0.06 34.38
CA TYR A 271 -19.56 -1.31 33.90
C TYR A 271 -18.71 -2.32 34.70
N ARG A 272 -17.59 -1.88 35.26
CA ARG A 272 -16.75 -2.72 36.13
C ARG A 272 -17.39 -2.98 37.49
N SER A 273 -18.20 -2.05 38.00
CA SER A 273 -18.95 -2.22 39.23
C SER A 273 -20.17 -3.13 39.07
N ALA A 274 -20.79 -3.18 37.88
CA ALA A 274 -21.92 -4.03 37.58
C ALA A 274 -21.56 -5.53 37.43
N LEU A 275 -20.35 -5.83 36.89
CA LEU A 275 -19.87 -7.21 36.76
C LEU A 275 -19.30 -7.81 38.06
N GLY A 276 -18.92 -6.98 39.02
CA GLY A 276 -18.41 -7.41 40.34
C GLY A 276 -19.52 -7.82 41.36
N SER A 277 -20.80 -7.64 41.03
CA SER A 277 -21.93 -7.95 41.92
C SER A 277 -22.68 -9.24 41.59
N ILE A 278 -22.18 -10.03 40.63
CA ILE A 278 -22.71 -11.37 40.28
C ILE A 278 -21.62 -12.39 40.63
N GLY A 279 -21.44 -12.67 41.91
CA GLY A 279 -20.59 -13.70 42.47
C GLY A 279 -21.34 -14.47 43.50
#